data_f0f25dd9ba193d19e53ee090cd8dc856
#
_entry.id   f0f25dd9ba193d19e53ee090cd8dc856
#
_cell.length_a   1.000
_cell.length_b   1.000
_cell.length_c   1.000
_cell.angle_alpha   90.00
_cell.angle_beta   90.00
_cell.angle_gamma   90.00
#
_symmetry.space_group_name_H-M   'P 1'
#
loop_
_entity.id
_entity.type
_entity.pdbx_description
1 polymer ?
#
loop_
_entity_poly.entity_id
_entity_poly.type
_entity_poly.pdbx_seq_one_letter_code
_entity_poly.pdbx_strand_id
1 'polypeptide(L)'
;MKFAIEKSLLLENLNNVVKGISTKNVIPVLNGIKFELKNEGLTLMASDSELTVETFIESKLITNIEKTGTIIISSKYILDIIRKMPSDIINFEMMDSLKIKIYSEFNQYNLNCLDPSDYPSIKLLTQKDPIIIKASILKELINQTSFAISTQELRPILTGLNLKINGDLLECIATDSYRLAKKNIKLPNPVVGDVNIVIPGKNVTELEHILVDDEDVYIHVFNNRVLFQYKNIKFQTNILSGSYPNTTNLIPTEFEIIVQSKKSDFMGAVDRAALLTQGKDKNIIKMKIENKEMIIHSFASEIGKTEEKLKLIQVRHQISIFLSVLNI
;
A
#
# COMPACT_ATOMS: atom_id res chain seq x y z
N MET A 1 -6.50 29.96 -14.32
CA MET A 1 -6.50 29.49 -12.93
C MET A 1 -5.62 30.43 -12.11
N LYS A 2 -6.10 30.94 -10.97
CA LYS A 2 -5.30 31.76 -10.06
C LYS A 2 -5.81 31.56 -8.61
N PHE A 3 -4.92 31.17 -7.70
CA PHE A 3 -5.26 30.90 -6.30
C PHE A 3 -4.02 30.94 -5.40
N ALA A 4 -4.25 31.06 -4.09
CA ALA A 4 -3.24 30.97 -3.05
C ALA A 4 -3.64 29.89 -2.02
N ILE A 5 -2.69 29.09 -1.59
CA ILE A 5 -2.92 27.96 -0.68
C ILE A 5 -1.79 27.81 0.33
N GLU A 6 -2.09 27.31 1.52
CA GLU A 6 -1.09 26.96 2.52
C GLU A 6 -0.21 25.81 2.04
N LYS A 7 1.11 25.97 2.19
CA LYS A 7 2.12 24.99 1.74
C LYS A 7 1.95 23.62 2.39
N SER A 8 1.71 23.59 3.71
CA SER A 8 1.57 22.32 4.46
C SER A 8 0.39 21.51 3.94
N LEU A 9 -0.77 22.15 3.76
CA LEU A 9 -1.97 21.52 3.23
C LEU A 9 -1.78 21.00 1.81
N LEU A 10 -1.12 21.80 0.95
CA LEU A 10 -0.85 21.39 -0.43
C LEU A 10 0.14 20.22 -0.48
N LEU A 11 1.20 20.24 0.35
CA LEU A 11 2.19 19.16 0.42
C LEU A 11 1.58 17.84 0.89
N GLU A 12 0.73 17.85 1.89
CA GLU A 12 0.02 16.67 2.38
C GLU A 12 -0.76 16.02 1.23
N ASN A 13 -1.56 16.81 0.51
CA ASN A 13 -2.36 16.31 -0.60
C ASN A 13 -1.50 15.84 -1.79
N LEU A 14 -0.42 16.56 -2.13
CA LEU A 14 0.51 16.15 -3.17
C LEU A 14 1.24 14.85 -2.85
N ASN A 15 1.66 14.64 -1.59
CA ASN A 15 2.30 13.40 -1.14
C ASN A 15 1.37 12.18 -1.28
N ASN A 16 0.06 12.37 -1.14
CA ASN A 16 -0.92 11.30 -1.37
C ASN A 16 -1.15 11.07 -2.87
N VAL A 17 -1.37 12.13 -3.65
CA VAL A 17 -1.69 12.01 -5.07
C VAL A 17 -0.54 11.45 -5.89
N VAL A 18 0.72 11.80 -5.56
CA VAL A 18 1.91 11.33 -6.30
C VAL A 18 2.04 9.80 -6.31
N LYS A 19 1.41 9.10 -5.36
CA LYS A 19 1.36 7.63 -5.32
C LYS A 19 0.64 7.02 -6.53
N GLY A 20 -0.22 7.79 -7.19
CA GLY A 20 -0.84 7.42 -8.48
C GLY A 20 0.09 7.59 -9.70
N ILE A 21 1.34 8.05 -9.52
CA ILE A 21 2.29 8.21 -10.63
C ILE A 21 3.17 6.98 -10.76
N SER A 22 3.28 6.45 -11.97
CA SER A 22 4.26 5.42 -12.33
C SER A 22 5.45 6.02 -13.05
N THR A 23 6.65 5.50 -12.80
CA THR A 23 7.86 5.86 -13.55
C THR A 23 7.87 5.28 -14.98
N LYS A 24 6.94 4.37 -15.29
CA LYS A 24 6.85 3.64 -16.56
C LYS A 24 5.57 3.98 -17.33
N ASN A 25 5.02 5.20 -17.18
CA ASN A 25 3.81 5.59 -17.90
C ASN A 25 4.05 5.64 -19.42
N VAL A 26 3.20 4.94 -20.16
CA VAL A 26 3.20 4.94 -21.63
C VAL A 26 2.57 6.24 -22.17
N ILE A 27 1.61 6.80 -21.44
CA ILE A 27 0.90 8.02 -21.80
C ILE A 27 1.60 9.22 -21.14
N PRO A 28 2.27 10.10 -21.89
CA PRO A 28 3.10 11.17 -21.31
C PRO A 28 2.39 12.11 -20.34
N VAL A 29 1.11 12.41 -20.58
CA VAL A 29 0.32 13.33 -19.74
C VAL A 29 0.09 12.75 -18.32
N LEU A 30 0.12 11.43 -18.14
CA LEU A 30 0.01 10.76 -16.83
C LEU A 30 1.28 10.88 -15.97
N ASN A 31 2.38 11.46 -16.48
CA ASN A 31 3.53 11.85 -15.68
C ASN A 31 3.29 13.14 -14.88
N GLY A 32 2.14 13.79 -15.11
CA GLY A 32 1.72 15.00 -14.42
C GLY A 32 0.60 14.78 -13.42
N ILE A 33 0.48 15.70 -12.49
CA ILE A 33 -0.64 15.80 -11.56
C ILE A 33 -1.62 16.81 -12.16
N LYS A 34 -2.87 16.38 -12.33
CA LYS A 34 -3.97 17.25 -12.75
C LYS A 34 -4.42 18.10 -11.56
N PHE A 35 -4.41 19.41 -11.73
CA PHE A 35 -4.96 20.40 -10.83
C PHE A 35 -6.25 20.93 -11.46
N GLU A 36 -7.38 20.72 -10.82
CA GLU A 36 -8.68 21.22 -11.25
C GLU A 36 -9.28 22.08 -10.14
N LEU A 37 -9.23 23.40 -10.33
CA LEU A 37 -9.78 24.37 -9.39
C LEU A 37 -11.17 24.80 -9.84
N LYS A 38 -12.16 24.55 -8.99
CA LYS A 38 -13.54 25.00 -9.12
C LYS A 38 -13.94 25.88 -7.93
N ASN A 39 -15.16 26.39 -7.94
CA ASN A 39 -15.65 27.24 -6.83
C ASN A 39 -15.75 26.47 -5.51
N GLU A 40 -15.99 25.14 -5.60
CA GLU A 40 -16.12 24.25 -4.46
C GLU A 40 -14.76 23.90 -3.82
N GLY A 41 -13.67 24.00 -4.60
CA GLY A 41 -12.33 23.64 -4.13
C GLY A 41 -11.37 23.21 -5.22
N LEU A 42 -10.24 22.67 -4.78
CA LEU A 42 -9.17 22.17 -5.63
C LEU A 42 -9.15 20.63 -5.60
N THR A 43 -9.34 20.02 -6.76
CA THR A 43 -9.11 18.59 -6.97
C THR A 43 -7.71 18.38 -7.52
N LEU A 44 -6.94 17.52 -6.88
CA LEU A 44 -5.67 17.00 -7.38
C LEU A 44 -5.88 15.53 -7.76
N MET A 45 -5.42 15.15 -8.96
CA MET A 45 -5.54 13.77 -9.45
C MET A 45 -4.27 13.32 -10.15
N ALA A 46 -3.86 12.10 -9.89
CA ALA A 46 -2.82 11.40 -10.64
C ALA A 46 -3.25 9.96 -10.95
N SER A 47 -2.78 9.45 -12.07
CA SER A 47 -3.09 8.08 -12.50
C SER A 47 -1.96 7.49 -13.34
N ASP A 48 -1.80 6.17 -13.27
CA ASP A 48 -0.95 5.39 -14.19
C ASP A 48 -1.75 4.42 -15.07
N SER A 49 -3.07 4.65 -15.19
CA SER A 49 -4.07 3.81 -15.87
C SER A 49 -4.53 2.58 -15.07
N GLU A 50 -3.77 2.09 -14.12
CA GLU A 50 -4.13 0.98 -13.21
C GLU A 50 -4.53 1.49 -11.82
N LEU A 51 -3.80 2.47 -11.34
CA LEU A 51 -4.03 3.16 -10.08
C LEU A 51 -4.39 4.61 -10.35
N THR A 52 -5.41 5.11 -9.67
CA THR A 52 -5.78 6.53 -9.65
C THR A 52 -5.93 6.99 -8.22
N VAL A 53 -5.26 8.09 -7.89
CA VAL A 53 -5.41 8.77 -6.60
C VAL A 53 -5.92 10.18 -6.83
N GLU A 54 -7.00 10.52 -6.16
CA GLU A 54 -7.63 11.85 -6.15
C GLU A 54 -7.69 12.36 -4.72
N THR A 55 -7.38 13.66 -4.54
CA THR A 55 -7.66 14.36 -3.29
C THR A 55 -8.48 15.62 -3.58
N PHE A 56 -9.34 15.98 -2.64
CA PHE A 56 -10.16 17.18 -2.74
C PHE A 56 -9.90 18.12 -1.55
N ILE A 57 -9.56 19.36 -1.85
CA ILE A 57 -9.35 20.42 -0.86
C ILE A 57 -10.50 21.41 -0.99
N GLU A 58 -11.34 21.49 0.05
CA GLU A 58 -12.49 22.41 0.06
C GLU A 58 -12.06 23.88 -0.08
N SER A 59 -12.87 24.67 -0.75
CA SER A 59 -12.58 26.10 -1.00
C SER A 59 -12.32 26.91 0.27
N LYS A 60 -12.99 26.56 1.39
CA LYS A 60 -12.78 27.22 2.69
C LYS A 60 -11.38 27.06 3.27
N LEU A 61 -10.62 26.03 2.81
CA LEU A 61 -9.23 25.76 3.19
C LEU A 61 -8.22 26.39 2.24
N ILE A 62 -8.68 26.99 1.14
CA ILE A 62 -7.83 27.69 0.16
C ILE A 62 -7.83 29.16 0.54
N THR A 63 -6.62 29.74 0.67
CA THR A 63 -6.46 31.11 1.18
C THR A 63 -7.16 32.15 0.28
N ASN A 64 -7.07 32.00 -1.03
CA ASN A 64 -7.73 32.87 -2.01
C ASN A 64 -7.97 32.15 -3.31
N ILE A 65 -9.14 32.33 -3.92
CA ILE A 65 -9.51 31.84 -5.27
C ILE A 65 -9.93 33.03 -6.10
N GLU A 66 -9.11 33.41 -7.09
CA GLU A 66 -9.42 34.51 -8.00
C GLU A 66 -9.99 34.03 -9.34
N LYS A 67 -9.46 32.90 -9.85
CA LYS A 67 -9.87 32.37 -11.16
C LYS A 67 -9.78 30.85 -11.17
N THR A 68 -10.86 30.18 -11.49
CA THR A 68 -10.94 28.73 -11.70
C THR A 68 -10.20 28.27 -12.96
N GLY A 69 -9.98 26.97 -13.11
CA GLY A 69 -9.36 26.38 -14.30
C GLY A 69 -8.73 25.01 -14.05
N THR A 70 -8.17 24.45 -15.09
CA THR A 70 -7.52 23.13 -15.05
C THR A 70 -6.15 23.19 -15.70
N ILE A 71 -5.17 22.53 -15.11
CA ILE A 71 -3.81 22.43 -15.63
C ILE A 71 -3.16 21.12 -15.18
N ILE A 72 -2.17 20.63 -15.92
CA ILE A 72 -1.40 19.44 -15.55
C ILE A 72 0.05 19.84 -15.37
N ILE A 73 0.55 19.66 -14.16
CA ILE A 73 1.91 20.01 -13.77
C ILE A 73 2.74 18.74 -13.61
N SER A 74 3.93 18.69 -14.20
CA SER A 74 4.84 17.54 -14.08
C SER A 74 5.11 17.20 -12.62
N SER A 75 4.83 15.94 -12.25
CA SER A 75 5.02 15.42 -10.89
C SER A 75 6.48 15.49 -10.44
N LYS A 76 7.42 15.33 -11.39
CA LYS A 76 8.87 15.35 -11.14
C LYS A 76 9.34 16.66 -10.47
N TYR A 77 8.69 17.78 -10.77
CA TYR A 77 9.15 19.09 -10.31
C TYR A 77 8.28 19.68 -9.21
N ILE A 78 6.95 19.51 -9.30
CA ILE A 78 6.02 20.23 -8.43
C ILE A 78 6.25 19.92 -6.95
N LEU A 79 6.41 18.65 -6.60
CA LEU A 79 6.59 18.23 -5.21
C LEU A 79 7.86 18.83 -4.60
N ASP A 80 8.98 18.79 -5.33
CA ASP A 80 10.26 19.32 -4.86
C ASP A 80 10.26 20.85 -4.77
N ILE A 81 9.62 21.53 -5.71
CA ILE A 81 9.46 22.97 -5.69
C ILE A 81 8.69 23.37 -4.43
N ILE A 82 7.48 22.82 -4.23
CA ILE A 82 6.65 23.15 -3.08
C ILE A 82 7.37 22.83 -1.77
N ARG A 83 8.03 21.68 -1.67
CA ARG A 83 8.80 21.29 -0.48
C ARG A 83 9.90 22.28 -0.12
N LYS A 84 10.62 22.80 -1.12
CA LYS A 84 11.77 23.70 -0.96
C LYS A 84 11.42 25.19 -0.86
N MET A 85 10.20 25.59 -1.20
CA MET A 85 9.78 26.99 -1.02
C MET A 85 9.78 27.37 0.47
N PRO A 86 10.36 28.53 0.84
CA PRO A 86 10.50 28.92 2.25
C PRO A 86 9.22 29.50 2.86
N SER A 87 8.25 29.93 2.04
CA SER A 87 7.03 30.62 2.48
C SER A 87 5.91 29.65 2.82
N ASP A 88 5.05 30.04 3.77
CA ASP A 88 3.89 29.24 4.18
C ASP A 88 2.72 29.31 3.18
N ILE A 89 2.61 30.39 2.43
CA ILE A 89 1.59 30.57 1.39
C ILE A 89 2.23 30.51 0.01
N ILE A 90 1.66 29.65 -0.84
CA ILE A 90 2.07 29.45 -2.24
C ILE A 90 0.99 29.97 -3.18
N ASN A 91 1.40 30.79 -4.13
CA ASN A 91 0.51 31.35 -5.15
C ASN A 91 0.70 30.59 -6.47
N PHE A 92 -0.41 30.32 -7.14
CA PHE A 92 -0.48 29.72 -8.46
C PHE A 92 -1.19 30.66 -9.42
N GLU A 93 -0.58 30.95 -10.57
CA GLU A 93 -1.16 31.79 -11.59
C GLU A 93 -0.88 31.20 -12.98
N MET A 94 -1.93 30.81 -13.68
CA MET A 94 -1.84 30.37 -15.07
C MET A 94 -1.63 31.57 -15.98
N MET A 95 -0.48 31.60 -16.66
CA MET A 95 -0.06 32.71 -17.52
C MET A 95 -0.70 32.60 -18.91
N ASP A 96 -0.67 31.41 -19.49
CA ASP A 96 -1.36 31.01 -20.70
C ASP A 96 -1.85 29.55 -20.56
N SER A 97 -2.37 28.94 -21.64
CA SER A 97 -2.96 27.59 -21.58
C SER A 97 -2.01 26.48 -21.10
N LEU A 98 -0.69 26.66 -21.27
CA LEU A 98 0.32 25.64 -20.99
C LEU A 98 1.48 26.13 -20.11
N LYS A 99 1.31 27.26 -19.42
CA LYS A 99 2.32 27.79 -18.51
C LYS A 99 1.71 28.24 -17.20
N ILE A 100 2.36 27.85 -16.11
CA ILE A 100 1.98 28.26 -14.76
C ILE A 100 3.15 28.93 -14.06
N LYS A 101 2.83 30.00 -13.37
CA LYS A 101 3.70 30.69 -12.43
C LYS A 101 3.35 30.22 -11.03
N ILE A 102 4.34 29.69 -10.31
CA ILE A 102 4.25 29.31 -8.91
C ILE A 102 5.18 30.24 -8.15
N TYR A 103 4.65 31.00 -7.19
CA TYR A 103 5.45 32.02 -6.55
C TYR A 103 5.06 32.25 -5.09
N SER A 104 6.00 32.79 -4.36
CA SER A 104 5.82 33.31 -3.00
C SER A 104 6.47 34.70 -2.93
N GLU A 105 6.60 35.26 -1.75
CA GLU A 105 7.24 36.56 -1.54
C GLU A 105 8.69 36.63 -2.09
N PHE A 106 9.44 35.52 -1.96
CA PHE A 106 10.88 35.50 -2.27
C PHE A 106 11.25 34.69 -3.51
N ASN A 107 10.35 33.86 -4.02
CA ASN A 107 10.66 32.89 -5.07
C ASN A 107 9.58 32.83 -6.14
N GLN A 108 10.02 32.63 -7.39
CA GLN A 108 9.14 32.45 -8.52
C GLN A 108 9.67 31.33 -9.43
N TYR A 109 8.76 30.44 -9.83
CA TYR A 109 9.00 29.39 -10.81
C TYR A 109 7.98 29.51 -11.94
N ASN A 110 8.46 29.48 -13.19
CA ASN A 110 7.61 29.41 -14.37
C ASN A 110 7.79 28.02 -14.99
N LEU A 111 6.72 27.22 -15.02
CA LEU A 111 6.74 25.86 -15.52
C LEU A 111 5.93 25.74 -16.80
N ASN A 112 6.45 24.99 -17.76
CA ASN A 112 5.66 24.46 -18.85
C ASN A 112 4.79 23.31 -18.34
N CYS A 113 3.55 23.30 -18.76
CA CYS A 113 2.52 22.37 -18.33
C CYS A 113 2.08 21.48 -19.48
N LEU A 114 1.40 20.39 -19.16
CA LEU A 114 0.81 19.48 -20.12
C LEU A 114 -0.64 19.89 -20.41
N ASP A 115 -1.13 19.55 -21.60
CA ASP A 115 -2.48 19.91 -22.00
C ASP A 115 -3.52 19.07 -21.22
N PRO A 116 -4.45 19.71 -20.52
CA PRO A 116 -5.53 18.99 -19.83
C PRO A 116 -6.46 18.20 -20.76
N SER A 117 -6.55 18.56 -22.05
CA SER A 117 -7.37 17.83 -23.02
C SER A 117 -6.87 16.42 -23.32
N ASP A 118 -5.56 16.19 -23.16
CA ASP A 118 -4.93 14.87 -23.33
C ASP A 118 -5.12 13.95 -22.13
N TYR A 119 -5.59 14.48 -20.99
CA TYR A 119 -5.78 13.67 -19.78
C TYR A 119 -7.03 12.79 -19.90
N PRO A 120 -6.91 11.48 -19.69
CA PRO A 120 -8.06 10.58 -19.83
C PRO A 120 -9.19 10.96 -18.87
N SER A 121 -10.43 10.79 -19.31
CA SER A 121 -11.60 10.99 -18.45
C SER A 121 -11.73 9.82 -17.47
N ILE A 122 -11.30 10.03 -16.23
CA ILE A 122 -11.35 9.04 -15.16
C ILE A 122 -12.53 9.37 -14.26
N LYS A 123 -13.46 8.41 -14.12
CA LYS A 123 -14.62 8.54 -13.22
C LYS A 123 -14.41 7.67 -11.99
N LEU A 124 -14.35 8.29 -10.84
CA LEU A 124 -14.28 7.62 -9.52
C LEU A 124 -15.71 7.48 -8.98
N LEU A 125 -16.35 6.36 -9.36
CA LEU A 125 -17.74 6.08 -8.97
C LEU A 125 -17.77 5.51 -7.55
N THR A 126 -18.80 5.88 -6.81
CA THR A 126 -19.10 5.33 -5.47
C THR A 126 -20.39 4.51 -5.52
N GLN A 127 -20.50 3.51 -4.64
CA GLN A 127 -21.71 2.72 -4.43
C GLN A 127 -22.52 3.33 -3.28
N LYS A 128 -23.84 3.05 -3.27
CA LYS A 128 -24.74 3.51 -2.21
C LYS A 128 -24.38 2.85 -0.85
N ASP A 129 -24.08 1.55 -0.88
CA ASP A 129 -23.81 0.74 0.30
C ASP A 129 -22.36 0.22 0.26
N PRO A 130 -21.38 1.03 0.66
CA PRO A 130 -19.97 0.62 0.71
C PRO A 130 -19.70 -0.31 1.89
N ILE A 131 -18.62 -1.10 1.78
CA ILE A 131 -18.09 -1.82 2.92
C ILE A 131 -17.32 -0.82 3.78
N ILE A 132 -17.58 -0.80 5.09
CA ILE A 132 -16.96 0.16 6.02
C ILE A 132 -16.02 -0.59 6.96
N ILE A 133 -14.78 -0.12 7.06
CA ILE A 133 -13.76 -0.65 7.95
C ILE A 133 -12.90 0.47 8.52
N LYS A 134 -12.43 0.34 9.76
CA LYS A 134 -11.45 1.28 10.32
C LYS A 134 -10.10 1.19 9.61
N ALA A 135 -9.48 2.34 9.37
CA ALA A 135 -8.19 2.41 8.70
C ALA A 135 -7.10 1.63 9.44
N SER A 136 -7.09 1.67 10.78
CA SER A 136 -6.17 0.88 11.61
C SER A 136 -6.30 -0.61 11.37
N ILE A 137 -7.54 -1.11 11.25
CA ILE A 137 -7.83 -2.52 11.02
C ILE A 137 -7.41 -2.93 9.59
N LEU A 138 -7.74 -2.12 8.58
CA LEU A 138 -7.33 -2.38 7.20
C LEU A 138 -5.81 -2.39 7.06
N LYS A 139 -5.14 -1.43 7.69
CA LYS A 139 -3.68 -1.36 7.74
C LYS A 139 -3.07 -2.57 8.42
N GLU A 140 -3.63 -3.03 9.53
CA GLU A 140 -3.18 -4.26 10.22
C GLU A 140 -3.35 -5.49 9.32
N LEU A 141 -4.49 -5.64 8.64
CA LEU A 141 -4.73 -6.73 7.69
C LEU A 141 -3.67 -6.75 6.57
N ILE A 142 -3.38 -5.59 5.98
CA ILE A 142 -2.37 -5.45 4.94
C ILE A 142 -1.00 -5.84 5.48
N ASN A 143 -0.56 -5.26 6.59
CA ASN A 143 0.76 -5.49 7.17
C ASN A 143 1.00 -6.94 7.59
N GLN A 144 -0.05 -7.62 8.06
CA GLN A 144 0.07 -9.02 8.50
C GLN A 144 -0.02 -10.03 7.34
N THR A 145 -0.29 -9.59 6.11
CA THR A 145 -0.46 -10.51 4.97
C THR A 145 0.40 -10.16 3.75
N SER A 146 0.61 -8.89 3.45
CA SER A 146 1.26 -8.44 2.21
C SER A 146 2.68 -8.96 2.01
N PHE A 147 3.42 -9.27 3.08
CA PHE A 147 4.78 -9.83 2.99
C PHE A 147 4.84 -11.20 2.28
N ALA A 148 3.72 -11.91 2.20
CA ALA A 148 3.62 -13.20 1.51
C ALA A 148 3.18 -13.06 0.04
N ILE A 149 2.99 -11.86 -0.48
CA ILE A 149 2.68 -11.60 -1.90
C ILE A 149 3.88 -12.02 -2.76
N SER A 150 3.61 -12.68 -3.90
CA SER A 150 4.66 -13.06 -4.85
C SER A 150 5.24 -11.85 -5.56
N THR A 151 6.56 -11.83 -5.70
CA THR A 151 7.28 -10.87 -6.55
C THR A 151 7.50 -11.39 -7.97
N GLN A 152 7.13 -12.66 -8.24
CA GLN A 152 7.31 -13.32 -9.54
C GLN A 152 6.05 -13.19 -10.40
N GLU A 153 6.21 -12.74 -11.63
CA GLU A 153 5.10 -12.53 -12.58
C GLU A 153 4.63 -13.81 -13.31
N LEU A 154 5.26 -14.97 -13.05
CA LEU A 154 4.86 -16.25 -13.64
C LEU A 154 3.41 -16.63 -13.34
N ARG A 155 2.90 -16.21 -12.19
CA ARG A 155 1.50 -16.35 -11.79
C ARG A 155 0.99 -14.99 -11.33
N PRO A 156 0.53 -14.11 -12.25
CA PRO A 156 0.17 -12.74 -11.92
C PRO A 156 -0.86 -12.62 -10.79
N ILE A 157 -1.79 -13.57 -10.68
CA ILE A 157 -2.80 -13.55 -9.61
C ILE A 157 -2.19 -13.61 -8.19
N LEU A 158 -0.99 -14.19 -8.02
CA LEU A 158 -0.28 -14.27 -6.74
C LEU A 158 0.51 -12.99 -6.41
N THR A 159 0.66 -12.06 -7.36
CA THR A 159 1.31 -10.76 -7.11
C THR A 159 0.39 -9.76 -6.42
N GLY A 160 -0.79 -10.21 -5.98
CA GLY A 160 -1.76 -9.38 -5.28
C GLY A 160 -2.21 -9.97 -3.94
N LEU A 161 -2.87 -9.12 -3.16
CA LEU A 161 -3.56 -9.47 -1.92
C LEU A 161 -4.99 -9.88 -2.26
N ASN A 162 -5.36 -11.10 -1.90
CA ASN A 162 -6.74 -11.58 -2.03
C ASN A 162 -7.58 -11.12 -0.84
N LEU A 163 -8.64 -10.40 -1.12
CA LEU A 163 -9.64 -9.94 -0.17
C LEU A 163 -10.95 -10.66 -0.43
N LYS A 164 -11.41 -11.43 0.56
CA LYS A 164 -12.67 -12.17 0.53
C LYS A 164 -13.60 -11.66 1.62
N ILE A 165 -14.87 -11.50 1.30
CA ILE A 165 -15.89 -11.20 2.29
C ILE A 165 -17.08 -12.13 2.06
N ASN A 166 -17.52 -12.76 3.12
CA ASN A 166 -18.74 -13.57 3.16
C ASN A 166 -19.52 -13.22 4.43
N GLY A 167 -20.68 -12.59 4.26
CA GLY A 167 -21.44 -12.07 5.37
C GLY A 167 -20.64 -11.04 6.19
N ASP A 168 -20.36 -11.35 7.46
CA ASP A 168 -19.57 -10.51 8.36
C ASP A 168 -18.07 -10.89 8.42
N LEU A 169 -17.65 -11.95 7.74
CA LEU A 169 -16.27 -12.40 7.75
C LEU A 169 -15.48 -11.80 6.60
N LEU A 170 -14.48 -10.99 6.92
CA LEU A 170 -13.47 -10.50 5.98
C LEU A 170 -12.18 -11.26 6.16
N GLU A 171 -11.64 -11.82 5.07
CA GLU A 171 -10.38 -12.54 5.01
C GLU A 171 -9.41 -11.82 4.06
N CYS A 172 -8.18 -11.58 4.52
CA CYS A 172 -7.06 -11.19 3.67
C CYS A 172 -6.09 -12.36 3.56
N ILE A 173 -5.69 -12.71 2.32
CA ILE A 173 -4.84 -13.86 2.04
C ILE A 173 -3.76 -13.47 1.04
N ALA A 174 -2.52 -13.83 1.32
CA ALA A 174 -1.40 -13.72 0.38
C ALA A 174 -0.57 -15.00 0.38
N THR A 175 -0.05 -15.38 -0.80
CA THR A 175 0.87 -16.51 -0.95
C THR A 175 1.74 -16.33 -2.19
N ASP A 176 2.98 -16.79 -2.11
CA ASP A 176 3.92 -16.90 -3.23
C ASP A 176 4.18 -18.37 -3.63
N SER A 177 3.32 -19.31 -3.20
CA SER A 177 3.41 -20.75 -3.34
C SER A 177 4.38 -21.44 -2.34
N TYR A 178 5.23 -20.70 -1.63
CA TYR A 178 6.15 -21.24 -0.61
C TYR A 178 5.70 -20.91 0.80
N ARG A 179 5.04 -19.78 0.99
CA ARG A 179 4.50 -19.30 2.26
C ARG A 179 3.08 -18.77 2.05
N LEU A 180 2.30 -18.80 3.11
CA LEU A 180 0.93 -18.33 3.14
C LEU A 180 0.74 -17.45 4.36
N ALA A 181 0.15 -16.27 4.16
CA ALA A 181 -0.36 -15.44 5.23
C ALA A 181 -1.87 -15.29 5.09
N LYS A 182 -2.59 -15.50 6.18
CA LYS A 182 -4.05 -15.35 6.25
C LYS A 182 -4.43 -14.62 7.52
N LYS A 183 -5.23 -13.59 7.41
CA LYS A 183 -5.81 -12.85 8.52
C LYS A 183 -7.31 -12.68 8.31
N ASN A 184 -8.07 -12.95 9.37
CA ASN A 184 -9.53 -12.85 9.39
C ASN A 184 -9.96 -11.83 10.42
N ILE A 185 -11.00 -11.06 10.10
CA ILE A 185 -11.69 -10.20 11.04
C ILE A 185 -13.22 -10.32 10.84
N LYS A 186 -13.97 -9.91 11.86
CA LYS A 186 -15.41 -9.70 11.72
C LYS A 186 -15.69 -8.24 11.44
N LEU A 187 -16.45 -7.99 10.38
CA LEU A 187 -16.98 -6.66 10.07
C LEU A 187 -18.11 -6.30 11.03
N PRO A 188 -18.28 -5.01 11.37
CA PRO A 188 -19.38 -4.57 12.24
C PRO A 188 -20.75 -4.80 11.61
N ASN A 189 -20.86 -4.73 10.28
CA ASN A 189 -22.07 -4.97 9.53
C ASN A 189 -21.82 -6.04 8.46
N PRO A 190 -22.71 -7.02 8.30
CA PRO A 190 -22.59 -8.00 7.24
C PRO A 190 -22.75 -7.35 5.86
N VAL A 191 -21.98 -7.82 4.91
CA VAL A 191 -22.02 -7.39 3.50
C VAL A 191 -22.99 -8.28 2.74
N VAL A 192 -23.83 -7.68 1.90
CA VAL A 192 -24.74 -8.42 1.03
C VAL A 192 -23.97 -8.91 -0.21
N GLY A 193 -23.99 -10.21 -0.44
CA GLY A 193 -23.27 -10.86 -1.52
C GLY A 193 -21.83 -11.22 -1.14
N ASP A 194 -21.22 -12.07 -1.96
CA ASP A 194 -19.85 -12.51 -1.77
C ASP A 194 -18.88 -11.58 -2.51
N VAL A 195 -17.85 -11.15 -1.84
CA VAL A 195 -16.71 -10.41 -2.44
C VAL A 195 -15.51 -11.32 -2.48
N ASN A 196 -14.89 -11.42 -3.64
CA ASN A 196 -13.61 -12.13 -3.82
C ASN A 196 -12.79 -11.41 -4.89
N ILE A 197 -11.90 -10.55 -4.47
CA ILE A 197 -11.08 -9.72 -5.35
C ILE A 197 -9.61 -9.87 -5.02
N VAL A 198 -8.74 -9.61 -6.00
CA VAL A 198 -7.29 -9.59 -5.81
C VAL A 198 -6.75 -8.21 -6.17
N ILE A 199 -6.19 -7.52 -5.20
CA ILE A 199 -5.66 -6.17 -5.35
C ILE A 199 -4.15 -6.28 -5.60
N PRO A 200 -3.60 -5.61 -6.65
CA PRO A 200 -2.17 -5.63 -6.91
C PRO A 200 -1.34 -5.24 -5.69
N GLY A 201 -0.32 -6.03 -5.34
CA GLY A 201 0.49 -5.85 -4.14
C GLY A 201 1.16 -4.47 -4.06
N LYS A 202 1.66 -3.96 -5.19
CA LYS A 202 2.19 -2.59 -5.27
C LYS A 202 1.16 -1.56 -4.80
N ASN A 203 -0.09 -1.69 -5.27
CA ASN A 203 -1.14 -0.73 -4.96
C ASN A 203 -1.63 -0.89 -3.51
N VAL A 204 -1.61 -2.11 -2.97
CA VAL A 204 -1.89 -2.36 -1.53
C VAL A 204 -0.89 -1.64 -0.63
N THR A 205 0.40 -1.66 -0.97
CA THR A 205 1.45 -0.96 -0.23
C THR A 205 1.25 0.57 -0.28
N GLU A 206 0.89 1.12 -1.45
CA GLU A 206 0.60 2.55 -1.56
C GLU A 206 -0.65 2.95 -0.76
N LEU A 207 -1.68 2.10 -0.75
CA LEU A 207 -2.87 2.31 0.09
C LEU A 207 -2.50 2.32 1.58
N GLU A 208 -1.70 1.38 2.03
CA GLU A 208 -1.24 1.28 3.43
C GLU A 208 -0.54 2.57 3.90
N HIS A 209 0.28 3.18 3.04
CA HIS A 209 0.96 4.44 3.32
C HIS A 209 0.03 5.66 3.39
N ILE A 210 -1.16 5.59 2.80
CA ILE A 210 -2.17 6.66 2.87
C ILE A 210 -2.94 6.61 4.20
N LEU A 211 -3.14 5.43 4.76
CA LEU A 211 -3.91 5.20 5.97
C LEU A 211 -3.09 5.59 7.22
N VAL A 212 -3.19 6.83 7.66
CA VAL A 212 -2.41 7.37 8.79
C VAL A 212 -3.21 7.47 10.09
N ASP A 213 -4.46 7.92 10.04
CA ASP A 213 -5.34 8.10 11.20
C ASP A 213 -6.42 7.03 11.23
N ASP A 214 -7.02 6.81 12.41
CA ASP A 214 -8.05 5.77 12.59
C ASP A 214 -9.46 6.28 12.23
N GLU A 215 -9.61 6.67 10.96
CA GLU A 215 -10.88 7.06 10.36
C GLU A 215 -11.51 5.89 9.60
N ASP A 216 -12.77 6.05 9.21
CA ASP A 216 -13.47 5.05 8.40
C ASP A 216 -12.98 5.06 6.95
N VAL A 217 -12.75 3.87 6.42
CA VAL A 217 -12.48 3.61 5.02
C VAL A 217 -13.72 3.01 4.39
N TYR A 218 -14.20 3.63 3.33
CA TYR A 218 -15.35 3.15 2.54
C TYR A 218 -14.83 2.43 1.31
N ILE A 219 -15.14 1.14 1.19
CA ILE A 219 -14.66 0.28 0.10
C ILE A 219 -15.81 0.02 -0.87
N HIS A 220 -15.63 0.43 -2.11
CA HIS A 220 -16.57 0.26 -3.20
C HIS A 220 -16.02 -0.76 -4.20
N VAL A 221 -16.65 -1.91 -4.34
CA VAL A 221 -16.18 -3.01 -5.18
C VAL A 221 -16.97 -3.06 -6.48
N PHE A 222 -16.27 -3.06 -7.61
CA PHE A 222 -16.80 -3.17 -8.96
C PHE A 222 -16.21 -4.38 -9.69
N ASN A 223 -16.71 -4.71 -10.87
CA ASN A 223 -16.29 -5.91 -11.60
C ASN A 223 -14.79 -5.99 -11.88
N ASN A 224 -14.14 -4.86 -12.19
CA ASN A 224 -12.72 -4.82 -12.58
C ASN A 224 -11.88 -3.83 -11.77
N ARG A 225 -12.46 -3.20 -10.76
CA ARG A 225 -11.78 -2.21 -9.94
C ARG A 225 -12.34 -2.16 -8.53
N VAL A 226 -11.56 -1.63 -7.61
CA VAL A 226 -11.98 -1.30 -6.25
C VAL A 226 -11.58 0.14 -5.94
N LEU A 227 -12.48 0.88 -5.30
CA LEU A 227 -12.25 2.24 -4.82
C LEU A 227 -12.27 2.25 -3.29
N PHE A 228 -11.23 2.81 -2.71
CA PHE A 228 -11.14 3.13 -1.29
C PHE A 228 -11.32 4.64 -1.12
N GLN A 229 -12.33 5.04 -0.35
CA GLN A 229 -12.52 6.43 0.04
C GLN A 229 -12.13 6.58 1.51
N TYR A 230 -11.19 7.48 1.77
CA TYR A 230 -10.63 7.73 3.09
C TYR A 230 -10.41 9.23 3.25
N LYS A 231 -11.07 9.87 4.21
CA LYS A 231 -11.06 11.33 4.37
C LYS A 231 -11.43 12.03 3.05
N ASN A 232 -10.56 12.93 2.59
CA ASN A 232 -10.67 13.64 1.31
C ASN A 232 -10.01 12.92 0.14
N ILE A 233 -9.59 11.67 0.32
CA ILE A 233 -8.83 10.87 -0.66
C ILE A 233 -9.74 9.82 -1.27
N LYS A 234 -9.65 9.66 -2.59
CA LYS A 234 -10.17 8.51 -3.33
C LYS A 234 -9.02 7.78 -3.98
N PHE A 235 -8.86 6.53 -3.64
CA PHE A 235 -7.83 5.62 -4.14
C PHE A 235 -8.51 4.51 -4.93
N GLN A 236 -8.42 4.51 -6.25
CA GLN A 236 -9.01 3.49 -7.12
C GLN A 236 -7.93 2.68 -7.80
N THR A 237 -8.04 1.37 -7.74
CA THR A 237 -7.12 0.44 -8.44
C THR A 237 -7.89 -0.60 -9.23
N ASN A 238 -7.32 -1.02 -10.36
CA ASN A 238 -7.77 -2.22 -11.04
C ASN A 238 -7.49 -3.45 -10.17
N ILE A 239 -8.33 -4.48 -10.28
CA ILE A 239 -8.12 -5.78 -9.63
C ILE A 239 -7.46 -6.73 -10.61
N LEU A 240 -6.69 -7.69 -10.10
CA LEU A 240 -6.08 -8.73 -10.92
C LEU A 240 -7.15 -9.73 -11.38
N SER A 241 -7.09 -10.09 -12.65
CA SER A 241 -7.99 -11.08 -13.25
C SER A 241 -7.53 -12.50 -12.96
N GLY A 242 -8.48 -13.43 -12.79
CA GLY A 242 -8.22 -14.85 -12.56
C GLY A 242 -8.73 -15.35 -11.23
N SER A 243 -8.61 -16.67 -11.01
CA SER A 243 -9.01 -17.30 -9.75
C SER A 243 -7.83 -17.41 -8.81
N TYR A 244 -7.98 -16.84 -7.61
CA TYR A 244 -6.99 -17.03 -6.55
C TYR A 244 -7.02 -18.48 -6.08
N PRO A 245 -5.88 -19.13 -5.77
CA PRO A 245 -5.84 -20.52 -5.32
C PRO A 245 -6.71 -20.74 -4.09
N ASN A 246 -7.34 -21.92 -4.02
CA ASN A 246 -8.06 -22.31 -2.81
C ASN A 246 -7.05 -22.62 -1.69
N THR A 247 -7.07 -21.81 -0.64
CA THR A 247 -6.16 -21.92 0.49
C THR A 247 -6.78 -22.57 1.73
N THR A 248 -8.06 -22.98 1.65
CA THR A 248 -8.82 -23.45 2.82
C THR A 248 -8.17 -24.66 3.48
N ASN A 249 -7.65 -25.59 2.68
CA ASN A 249 -7.06 -26.83 3.19
C ASN A 249 -5.52 -26.81 3.26
N LEU A 250 -4.89 -25.65 3.00
CA LEU A 250 -3.43 -25.54 3.05
C LEU A 250 -2.90 -25.37 4.47
N ILE A 251 -3.70 -24.81 5.37
CA ILE A 251 -3.36 -24.69 6.79
C ILE A 251 -3.87 -25.94 7.51
N PRO A 252 -2.98 -26.78 8.06
CA PRO A 252 -3.39 -27.97 8.83
C PRO A 252 -4.24 -27.59 10.03
N THR A 253 -5.17 -28.44 10.39
CA THR A 253 -5.97 -28.33 11.62
C THR A 253 -5.36 -29.07 12.79
N GLU A 254 -4.50 -30.05 12.50
CA GLU A 254 -3.77 -30.86 13.48
C GLU A 254 -2.27 -30.67 13.28
N PHE A 255 -1.55 -30.59 14.38
CA PHE A 255 -0.11 -30.38 14.41
C PHE A 255 0.56 -31.42 15.30
N GLU A 256 1.61 -32.05 14.79
CA GLU A 256 2.40 -33.02 15.56
C GLU A 256 3.20 -32.33 16.67
N ILE A 257 3.67 -31.09 16.41
CA ILE A 257 4.45 -30.32 17.37
C ILE A 257 3.88 -28.92 17.50
N ILE A 258 3.63 -28.52 18.73
CA ILE A 258 3.22 -27.15 19.07
C ILE A 258 4.22 -26.60 20.07
N VAL A 259 4.84 -25.47 19.75
CA VAL A 259 5.77 -24.77 20.65
C VAL A 259 5.27 -23.36 20.95
N GLN A 260 5.54 -22.90 22.15
CA GLN A 260 5.26 -21.55 22.58
C GLN A 260 6.55 -20.87 23.05
N SER A 261 6.83 -19.68 22.52
CA SER A 261 7.96 -18.84 22.90
C SER A 261 7.55 -17.37 22.98
N LYS A 262 8.40 -16.53 23.60
CA LYS A 262 8.24 -15.09 23.47
C LYS A 262 8.64 -14.65 22.08
N LYS A 263 7.81 -13.79 21.46
CA LYS A 263 8.05 -13.26 20.10
C LYS A 263 9.42 -12.59 19.99
N SER A 264 9.79 -11.73 20.95
CA SER A 264 11.07 -11.02 20.98
C SER A 264 12.28 -11.97 20.96
N ASP A 265 12.21 -13.03 21.78
CA ASP A 265 13.31 -13.96 21.93
C ASP A 265 13.49 -14.81 20.67
N PHE A 266 12.37 -15.28 20.08
CA PHE A 266 12.38 -16.02 18.83
C PHE A 266 12.90 -15.17 17.66
N MET A 267 12.37 -13.93 17.50
CA MET A 267 12.85 -13.02 16.47
C MET A 267 14.35 -12.74 16.63
N GLY A 268 14.80 -12.39 17.83
CA GLY A 268 16.22 -12.10 18.05
C GLY A 268 17.14 -13.29 17.77
N ALA A 269 16.72 -14.52 18.09
CA ALA A 269 17.49 -15.73 17.79
C ALA A 269 17.54 -16.00 16.28
N VAL A 270 16.43 -15.82 15.57
CA VAL A 270 16.37 -15.97 14.11
C VAL A 270 17.22 -14.89 13.42
N ASP A 271 17.12 -13.62 13.83
CA ASP A 271 17.91 -12.53 13.27
C ASP A 271 19.41 -12.77 13.40
N ARG A 272 19.87 -13.22 14.57
CA ARG A 272 21.30 -13.55 14.77
C ARG A 272 21.72 -14.78 13.96
N ALA A 273 20.88 -15.82 13.87
CA ALA A 273 21.16 -16.98 13.03
C ALA A 273 21.23 -16.62 11.55
N ALA A 274 20.42 -15.68 11.10
CA ALA A 274 20.37 -15.22 9.71
C ALA A 274 21.65 -14.50 9.25
N LEU A 275 22.45 -13.94 10.16
CA LEU A 275 23.69 -13.24 9.81
C LEU A 275 24.69 -14.11 9.04
N LEU A 276 24.71 -15.41 9.27
CA LEU A 276 25.60 -16.35 8.59
C LEU A 276 24.95 -17.06 7.39
N THR A 277 23.73 -16.68 6.99
CA THR A 277 23.04 -17.29 5.82
C THR A 277 23.27 -16.50 4.54
N GLN A 278 23.99 -15.38 4.57
CA GLN A 278 24.27 -14.54 3.40
C GLN A 278 25.28 -15.26 2.49
N GLY A 279 24.86 -15.60 1.26
CA GLY A 279 25.71 -16.25 0.27
C GLY A 279 24.96 -17.18 -0.70
N LYS A 280 25.68 -18.12 -1.29
CA LYS A 280 25.11 -19.09 -2.27
C LYS A 280 24.09 -20.06 -1.67
N ASP A 281 24.17 -20.34 -0.37
CA ASP A 281 23.31 -21.28 0.35
C ASP A 281 21.98 -20.69 0.88
N LYS A 282 21.64 -19.51 0.37
CA LYS A 282 20.33 -18.84 0.46
C LYS A 282 19.54 -19.06 1.75
N ASN A 283 19.84 -18.25 2.77
CA ASN A 283 18.92 -17.96 3.88
C ASN A 283 18.23 -19.17 4.53
N ILE A 284 18.95 -20.27 4.69
CA ILE A 284 18.43 -21.49 5.33
C ILE A 284 18.87 -21.51 6.79
N ILE A 285 17.91 -21.58 7.70
CA ILE A 285 18.12 -21.92 9.09
C ILE A 285 17.49 -23.27 9.41
N LYS A 286 18.13 -24.06 10.28
CA LYS A 286 17.61 -25.33 10.77
C LYS A 286 17.19 -25.17 12.22
N MET A 287 16.00 -25.63 12.54
CA MET A 287 15.47 -25.61 13.90
C MET A 287 15.37 -27.02 14.41
N LYS A 288 15.87 -27.27 15.62
CA LYS A 288 15.77 -28.55 16.35
C LYS A 288 15.12 -28.28 17.70
N ILE A 289 14.13 -29.08 18.08
CA ILE A 289 13.42 -28.96 19.34
C ILE A 289 13.79 -30.14 20.21
N GLU A 290 14.37 -29.87 21.37
CA GLU A 290 14.77 -30.89 22.36
C GLU A 290 14.55 -30.34 23.78
N ASN A 291 13.98 -31.13 24.69
CA ASN A 291 13.92 -30.84 26.13
C ASN A 291 13.44 -29.42 26.50
N LYS A 292 12.38 -28.91 25.82
CA LYS A 292 11.87 -27.55 25.97
C LYS A 292 12.84 -26.44 25.51
N GLU A 293 13.81 -26.76 24.68
CA GLU A 293 14.68 -25.84 24.02
C GLU A 293 14.51 -25.94 22.49
N MET A 294 14.58 -24.82 21.81
CA MET A 294 14.72 -24.76 20.36
C MET A 294 16.16 -24.39 20.06
N ILE A 295 16.84 -25.19 19.28
CA ILE A 295 18.20 -24.93 18.81
C ILE A 295 18.09 -24.50 17.34
N ILE A 296 18.54 -23.30 17.06
CA ILE A 296 18.51 -22.71 15.71
C ILE A 296 19.94 -22.69 15.18
N HIS A 297 20.14 -23.36 14.04
CA HIS A 297 21.44 -23.45 13.39
C HIS A 297 21.41 -22.75 12.04
N SER A 298 22.49 -22.05 11.69
CA SER A 298 22.81 -21.70 10.31
C SER A 298 24.24 -22.10 9.99
N PHE A 299 24.49 -22.27 8.69
CA PHE A 299 25.79 -22.67 8.18
C PHE A 299 26.06 -21.97 6.84
N ALA A 300 27.25 -21.40 6.72
CA ALA A 300 27.80 -20.92 5.46
C ALA A 300 29.21 -21.49 5.27
N SER A 301 29.43 -22.18 4.18
CA SER A 301 30.68 -22.91 3.92
C SER A 301 31.95 -22.05 4.01
N GLU A 302 31.86 -20.79 3.61
CA GLU A 302 32.99 -19.86 3.56
C GLU A 302 33.14 -19.01 4.84
N ILE A 303 32.08 -18.91 5.68
CA ILE A 303 32.07 -17.98 6.82
C ILE A 303 32.10 -18.76 8.14
N GLY A 304 31.28 -19.84 8.27
CA GLY A 304 31.20 -20.62 9.49
C GLY A 304 29.78 -21.07 9.84
N LYS A 305 29.57 -21.37 11.10
CA LYS A 305 28.29 -21.84 11.64
C LYS A 305 27.88 -21.06 12.87
N THR A 306 26.58 -20.95 13.11
CA THR A 306 26.04 -20.45 14.36
C THR A 306 25.09 -21.45 14.99
N GLU A 307 24.96 -21.38 16.30
CA GLU A 307 24.01 -22.12 17.12
C GLU A 307 23.41 -21.18 18.16
N GLU A 308 22.10 -20.98 18.07
CA GLU A 308 21.33 -20.20 19.03
C GLU A 308 20.40 -21.11 19.82
N LYS A 309 20.34 -20.93 21.14
CA LYS A 309 19.44 -21.70 22.03
C LYS A 309 18.35 -20.79 22.56
N LEU A 310 17.10 -21.22 22.34
CA LEU A 310 15.90 -20.54 22.79
C LEU A 310 15.12 -21.42 23.75
N LYS A 311 14.89 -20.95 24.99
CA LYS A 311 14.00 -21.64 25.94
C LYS A 311 12.54 -21.46 25.50
N LEU A 312 11.84 -22.59 25.42
CA LEU A 312 10.42 -22.62 25.08
C LEU A 312 9.56 -22.56 26.34
N ILE A 313 8.48 -21.81 26.28
CA ILE A 313 7.49 -21.70 27.36
C ILE A 313 6.75 -23.05 27.49
N GLN A 314 6.34 -23.60 26.34
CA GLN A 314 5.62 -24.86 26.28
C GLN A 314 5.99 -25.63 25.01
N VAL A 315 6.03 -26.95 25.12
CA VAL A 315 6.14 -27.90 24.00
C VAL A 315 5.07 -28.97 24.21
N ARG A 316 4.21 -29.19 23.22
CA ARG A 316 3.25 -30.30 23.19
C ARG A 316 3.72 -31.27 22.13
N HIS A 317 3.82 -32.54 22.50
CA HIS A 317 4.39 -33.68 21.77
C HIS A 317 5.91 -33.56 21.56
N GLN A 318 6.64 -34.61 21.98
CA GLN A 318 8.10 -34.67 21.85
C GLN A 318 8.46 -35.67 20.76
N ILE A 319 8.82 -35.10 19.59
CA ILE A 319 9.60 -35.84 18.59
C ILE A 319 10.69 -34.87 18.15
N SER A 320 11.95 -35.37 18.06
CA SER A 320 13.05 -34.54 17.49
C SER A 320 12.80 -34.34 16.02
N ILE A 321 12.36 -33.16 15.62
CA ILE A 321 12.10 -32.82 14.21
C ILE A 321 13.03 -31.68 13.76
N PHE A 322 13.64 -31.88 12.61
CA PHE A 322 14.37 -30.86 11.90
C PHE A 322 13.40 -30.08 10.98
N LEU A 323 13.13 -28.84 11.32
CA LEU A 323 12.44 -27.90 10.44
C LEU A 323 13.48 -27.07 9.69
N SER A 324 13.49 -27.12 8.37
CA SER A 324 14.20 -26.14 7.56
C SER A 324 13.26 -25.00 7.24
N VAL A 325 13.59 -23.78 7.64
CA VAL A 325 12.84 -22.57 7.29
C VAL A 325 13.57 -21.91 6.15
N LEU A 326 12.88 -21.74 5.04
CA LEU A 326 13.35 -21.07 3.86
C LEU A 326 12.96 -19.58 3.89
N ASN A 327 13.92 -18.73 3.58
CA ASN A 327 13.78 -17.28 3.32
C ASN A 327 13.25 -16.43 4.49
N ILE A 328 14.19 -15.76 5.11
CA ILE A 328 13.97 -14.56 5.92
C ILE A 328 14.20 -13.32 5.05
#